data_86b959fcdaf3167e10ff8772ce0cfac7
#
_entry.id   86b959fcdaf3167e10ff8772ce0cfac7
#
_cell.length_a   1.000
_cell.length_b   1.000
_cell.length_c   1.000
_cell.angle_alpha   90.00
_cell.angle_beta   90.00
_cell.angle_gamma   90.00
#
_symmetry.space_group_name_H-M   'P 1'
#
loop_
_entity.id
_entity.type
_entity.pdbx_description
1 polymer ?
#
loop_
_entity_poly.entity_id
_entity_poly.type
_entity_poly.pdbx_seq_one_letter_code
_entity_poly.pdbx_strand_id
1 'polypeptide(L)'
;LRLYCCRRGHGIISALSGDGGLTFQQEAGVRIAPDGQWDQGTAFAPEIVRIAGAGYRMYYAGYSTAGRADILTATSADGLRWEKQSRPVLSPGGGPWDAAKCSEMCLLRLPDRELGAPRYRMVYEACDGTAPGHRGVWRVASATSCV
;
A
#
# COMPACT_ATOMS: atom_id res chain seq x y z
N LEU A 1 8.04 -18.46 -2.09
CA LEU A 1 7.13 -17.34 -1.80
C LEU A 1 7.88 -16.20 -1.16
N ARG A 2 7.52 -14.94 -1.48
CA ARG A 2 8.05 -13.77 -0.78
C ARG A 2 6.93 -13.10 -0.02
N LEU A 3 7.15 -12.84 1.26
CA LEU A 3 6.30 -12.10 2.15
C LEU A 3 6.83 -10.67 2.28
N TYR A 4 5.95 -9.68 2.25
CA TYR A 4 6.29 -8.31 2.58
C TYR A 4 5.52 -7.92 3.85
N CYS A 5 6.21 -7.26 4.77
CA CYS A 5 5.61 -6.83 6.04
C CYS A 5 6.21 -5.53 6.53
N CYS A 6 5.50 -4.85 7.40
CA CYS A 6 5.98 -3.66 8.07
C CYS A 6 6.89 -4.03 9.25
N ARG A 7 8.05 -3.42 9.32
CA ARG A 7 8.88 -3.39 10.51
C ARG A 7 8.84 -1.98 11.11
N ARG A 8 8.26 -1.87 12.30
CA ARG A 8 8.12 -0.57 12.98
C ARG A 8 9.44 0.18 13.04
N GLY A 9 9.44 1.45 12.64
CA GLY A 9 10.61 2.32 12.58
C GLY A 9 11.58 2.06 11.42
N HIS A 10 11.31 1.08 10.56
CA HIS A 10 12.17 0.73 9.43
C HIS A 10 11.46 0.78 8.07
N GLY A 11 10.11 0.71 8.07
CA GLY A 11 9.30 0.63 6.85
C GLY A 11 8.98 -0.80 6.43
N ILE A 12 8.90 -1.05 5.12
CA ILE A 12 8.53 -2.35 4.57
C ILE A 12 9.79 -3.17 4.28
N ILE A 13 9.81 -4.38 4.83
CA ILE A 13 10.85 -5.40 4.63
C ILE A 13 10.25 -6.61 3.93
N SER A 14 11.09 -7.58 3.57
CA SER A 14 10.63 -8.85 3.00
C SER A 14 11.31 -10.06 3.62
N ALA A 15 10.67 -11.20 3.47
CA ALA A 15 11.17 -12.50 3.84
C ALA A 15 10.85 -13.53 2.75
N LEU A 16 11.75 -14.48 2.53
CA LEU A 16 11.63 -15.50 1.51
C LEU A 16 11.33 -16.86 2.15
N SER A 17 10.39 -17.59 1.56
CA SER A 17 10.09 -18.98 1.89
C SER A 17 10.50 -19.88 0.72
N GLY A 18 11.20 -20.97 1.04
CA GLY A 18 11.54 -22.04 0.11
C GLY A 18 10.64 -23.29 0.23
N ASP A 19 9.75 -23.33 1.20
CA ASP A 19 8.96 -24.50 1.61
C ASP A 19 7.44 -24.31 1.47
N GLY A 20 7.01 -23.44 0.56
CA GLY A 20 5.60 -23.20 0.31
C GLY A 20 4.92 -22.26 1.31
N GLY A 21 5.69 -21.53 2.14
CA GLY A 21 5.16 -20.56 3.11
C GLY A 21 5.07 -21.09 4.53
N LEU A 22 5.67 -22.24 4.82
CA LEU A 22 5.71 -22.81 6.18
C LEU A 22 6.73 -22.10 7.06
N THR A 23 7.89 -21.75 6.48
CA THR A 23 8.92 -20.94 7.15
C THR A 23 9.38 -19.79 6.27
N PHE A 24 9.84 -18.71 6.89
CA PHE A 24 10.34 -17.53 6.19
C PHE A 24 11.67 -17.07 6.77
N GLN A 25 12.62 -16.74 5.89
CA GLN A 25 13.87 -16.10 6.25
C GLN A 25 13.85 -14.63 5.81
N GLN A 26 14.14 -13.72 6.74
CA GLN A 26 14.19 -12.30 6.42
C GLN A 26 15.29 -12.03 5.38
N GLU A 27 14.94 -11.31 4.34
CA GLU A 27 15.89 -10.81 3.34
C GLU A 27 16.57 -9.52 3.83
N ALA A 28 17.82 -9.32 3.50
CA ALA A 28 18.55 -8.12 3.87
C ALA A 28 18.01 -6.86 3.20
N GLY A 29 18.05 -5.74 3.90
CA GLY A 29 17.64 -4.41 3.42
C GLY A 29 16.15 -4.11 3.60
N VAL A 30 15.81 -2.86 3.31
CA VAL A 30 14.46 -2.30 3.38
C VAL A 30 13.91 -2.18 1.97
N ARG A 31 12.66 -2.53 1.77
CA ARG A 31 11.97 -2.44 0.47
C ARG A 31 11.42 -1.05 0.23
N ILE A 32 10.75 -0.49 1.24
CA ILE A 32 10.28 0.89 1.26
C ILE A 32 10.71 1.51 2.59
N ALA A 33 11.61 2.48 2.53
CA ALA A 33 11.98 3.29 3.69
C ALA A 33 10.94 4.42 3.88
N PRO A 34 10.63 4.81 5.13
CA PRO A 34 9.72 5.93 5.41
C PRO A 34 10.48 7.27 5.34
N ASP A 35 10.91 7.66 4.14
CA ASP A 35 11.81 8.80 3.90
C ASP A 35 11.24 9.85 2.92
N GLY A 36 10.02 9.62 2.41
CA GLY A 36 9.33 10.54 1.50
C GLY A 36 8.38 11.49 2.24
N GLN A 37 7.96 12.57 1.57
CA GLN A 37 7.05 13.55 2.18
C GLN A 37 5.69 12.98 2.63
N TRP A 38 5.27 11.84 2.05
CA TRP A 38 3.99 11.21 2.32
C TRP A 38 4.05 10.09 3.36
N ASP A 39 5.23 9.57 3.63
CA ASP A 39 5.44 8.40 4.48
C ASP A 39 6.50 8.60 5.59
N GLN A 40 6.87 9.84 5.90
CA GLN A 40 7.90 10.19 6.92
C GLN A 40 7.62 9.59 8.30
N GLY A 41 6.34 9.43 8.66
CA GLY A 41 5.96 8.82 9.93
C GLY A 41 6.08 7.30 9.90
N THR A 42 5.58 6.68 8.86
CA THR A 42 5.73 5.23 8.61
C THR A 42 5.25 4.85 7.21
N ALA A 43 5.83 3.77 6.67
CA ALA A 43 5.34 3.05 5.49
C ALA A 43 4.94 1.63 5.92
N PHE A 44 3.70 1.20 5.63
CA PHE A 44 3.18 -0.09 6.10
C PHE A 44 2.05 -0.64 5.21
N ALA A 45 1.50 -1.80 5.60
CA ALA A 45 0.40 -2.50 4.91
C ALA A 45 0.64 -2.67 3.41
N PRO A 46 1.71 -3.37 2.99
CA PRO A 46 2.00 -3.57 1.59
C PRO A 46 1.04 -4.57 0.94
N GLU A 47 0.52 -4.22 -0.22
CA GLU A 47 -0.22 -5.08 -1.14
C GLU A 47 0.53 -5.17 -2.46
N ILE A 48 0.83 -6.39 -2.93
CA ILE A 48 1.67 -6.60 -4.11
C ILE A 48 0.84 -7.14 -5.27
N VAL A 49 0.91 -6.46 -6.39
CA VAL A 49 0.30 -6.89 -7.66
C VAL A 49 1.40 -7.21 -8.65
N ARG A 50 1.34 -8.39 -9.25
CA ARG A 50 2.19 -8.75 -10.39
C ARG A 50 1.63 -8.14 -11.67
N ILE A 51 2.48 -7.44 -12.39
CA ILE A 51 2.14 -6.84 -13.68
C ILE A 51 2.79 -7.68 -14.77
N ALA A 52 1.96 -8.28 -15.63
CA ALA A 52 2.46 -9.13 -16.71
C ALA A 52 3.44 -8.36 -17.60
N GLY A 53 4.63 -8.92 -17.79
CA GLY A 53 5.69 -8.31 -18.61
C GLY A 53 6.41 -7.11 -18.01
N ALA A 54 6.00 -6.61 -16.83
CA ALA A 54 6.55 -5.37 -16.25
C ALA A 54 6.98 -5.48 -14.76
N GLY A 55 6.99 -6.69 -14.18
CA GLY A 55 7.42 -6.89 -12.80
C GLY A 55 6.29 -6.76 -11.78
N TYR A 56 6.47 -5.88 -10.79
CA TYR A 56 5.56 -5.78 -9.64
C TYR A 56 5.21 -4.33 -9.35
N ARG A 57 4.02 -4.15 -8.83
CA ARG A 57 3.59 -2.90 -8.21
C ARG A 57 3.21 -3.18 -6.76
N MET A 58 3.74 -2.38 -5.86
CA MET A 58 3.33 -2.35 -4.47
C MET A 58 2.40 -1.14 -4.26
N TYR A 59 1.30 -1.38 -3.58
CA TYR A 59 0.52 -0.34 -2.94
C TYR A 59 0.79 -0.42 -1.45
N TYR A 60 0.90 0.70 -0.78
CA TYR A 60 1.19 0.73 0.65
C TYR A 60 0.62 1.99 1.29
N ALA A 61 0.39 1.94 2.58
CA ALA A 61 -0.03 3.11 3.32
C ALA A 61 1.19 3.90 3.80
N GLY A 62 1.19 5.21 3.55
CA GLY A 62 2.15 6.15 4.08
C GLY A 62 1.50 7.08 5.08
N TYR A 63 2.03 7.14 6.31
CA TYR A 63 1.65 8.17 7.28
C TYR A 63 2.64 9.31 7.25
N SER A 64 2.13 10.52 7.13
CA SER A 64 2.90 11.72 7.37
C SER A 64 3.08 11.96 8.88
N THR A 65 4.04 12.79 9.25
CA THR A 65 4.24 13.21 10.65
C THR A 65 3.05 13.99 11.23
N ALA A 66 2.21 14.55 10.38
CA ALA A 66 0.98 15.25 10.77
C ALA A 66 -0.20 14.29 11.07
N GLY A 67 0.00 12.97 10.97
CA GLY A 67 -1.04 11.98 11.23
C GLY A 67 -2.04 11.77 10.09
N ARG A 68 -1.77 12.33 8.92
CA ARG A 68 -2.50 12.04 7.67
C ARG A 68 -1.97 10.75 7.07
N ALA A 69 -2.83 9.94 6.48
CA ALA A 69 -2.43 8.75 5.74
C ALA A 69 -2.94 8.79 4.30
N ASP A 70 -2.07 8.43 3.39
CA ASP A 70 -2.33 8.34 1.95
C ASP A 70 -1.95 6.95 1.44
N ILE A 71 -2.61 6.46 0.39
CA ILE A 71 -2.21 5.23 -0.29
C ILE A 71 -1.24 5.58 -1.39
N LEU A 72 -0.05 5.03 -1.27
CA LEU A 72 1.10 5.27 -2.13
C LEU A 72 1.37 4.04 -3.01
N THR A 73 2.22 4.19 -4.01
CA THR A 73 2.64 3.08 -4.86
C THR A 73 4.12 3.15 -5.20
N ALA A 74 4.70 1.97 -5.42
CA ALA A 74 6.05 1.80 -5.93
C ALA A 74 6.07 0.68 -6.97
N THR A 75 7.03 0.70 -7.87
CA THR A 75 7.24 -0.32 -8.89
C THR A 75 8.57 -1.04 -8.70
N SER A 76 8.65 -2.30 -9.13
CA SER A 76 9.86 -3.10 -9.04
C SER A 76 9.91 -4.15 -10.16
N ALA A 77 11.08 -4.37 -10.73
CA ALA A 77 11.31 -5.44 -11.69
C ALA A 77 11.56 -6.80 -10.99
N ASP A 78 12.15 -6.78 -9.79
CA ASP A 78 12.66 -7.97 -9.09
C ASP A 78 11.98 -8.27 -7.74
N GLY A 79 11.16 -7.33 -7.26
CA GLY A 79 10.52 -7.40 -5.94
C GLY A 79 11.47 -7.07 -4.77
N LEU A 80 12.70 -6.64 -5.05
CA LEU A 80 13.70 -6.27 -4.04
C LEU A 80 14.02 -4.78 -4.04
N ARG A 81 14.17 -4.21 -5.23
CA ARG A 81 14.41 -2.77 -5.41
C ARG A 81 13.13 -2.13 -5.88
N TRP A 82 12.69 -1.09 -5.17
CA TRP A 82 11.42 -0.44 -5.38
C TRP A 82 11.61 1.05 -5.65
N GLU A 83 10.94 1.54 -6.68
CA GLU A 83 10.90 2.95 -7.05
C GLU A 83 9.55 3.54 -6.64
N LYS A 84 9.58 4.43 -5.65
CA LYS A 84 8.39 5.14 -5.17
C LYS A 84 7.87 6.10 -6.24
N GLN A 85 6.55 6.16 -6.39
CA GLN A 85 5.91 7.19 -7.19
C GLN A 85 5.83 8.50 -6.40
N SER A 86 5.91 9.63 -7.11
CA SER A 86 5.99 10.96 -6.49
C SER A 86 4.68 11.44 -5.87
N ARG A 87 3.55 10.83 -6.22
CA ARG A 87 2.21 11.24 -5.77
C ARG A 87 1.43 10.05 -5.23
N PRO A 88 0.55 10.28 -4.24
CA PRO A 88 -0.41 9.27 -3.79
C PRO A 88 -1.32 8.80 -4.93
N VAL A 89 -1.72 7.53 -4.84
CA VAL A 89 -2.76 6.94 -5.70
C VAL A 89 -4.15 7.32 -5.18
N LEU A 90 -4.29 7.34 -3.86
CA LEU A 90 -5.51 7.74 -3.19
C LEU A 90 -5.14 8.59 -1.97
N SER A 91 -5.80 9.73 -1.87
CA SER A 91 -5.63 10.67 -0.76
C SER A 91 -6.96 10.88 -0.03
N PRO A 92 -6.91 11.21 1.26
CA PRO A 92 -8.09 11.61 2.01
C PRO A 92 -8.81 12.80 1.40
N GLY A 93 -10.12 12.89 1.65
CA GLY A 93 -10.96 14.02 1.23
C GLY A 93 -11.96 13.68 0.13
N GLY A 94 -12.14 12.39 -0.21
CA GLY A 94 -13.21 11.95 -1.12
C GLY A 94 -14.60 12.06 -0.52
N GLY A 95 -14.68 12.07 0.82
CA GLY A 95 -15.93 12.23 1.56
C GLY A 95 -15.70 12.55 3.04
N PRO A 96 -16.76 12.74 3.81
CA PRO A 96 -16.63 13.02 5.25
C PRO A 96 -16.08 11.81 6.04
N TRP A 97 -16.15 10.62 5.47
CA TRP A 97 -15.68 9.38 6.10
C TRP A 97 -14.18 9.15 5.98
N ASP A 98 -13.52 9.75 5.00
CA ASP A 98 -12.09 9.64 4.75
C ASP A 98 -11.39 11.01 4.79
N ALA A 99 -11.90 11.93 5.62
CA ALA A 99 -11.41 13.31 5.65
C ALA A 99 -9.92 13.42 6.03
N ALA A 100 -9.36 12.42 6.72
CA ALA A 100 -8.02 12.47 7.25
C ALA A 100 -7.10 11.33 6.82
N LYS A 101 -7.63 10.13 6.62
CA LYS A 101 -6.79 8.94 6.37
C LYS A 101 -7.43 8.00 5.35
N CYS A 102 -6.60 7.55 4.41
CA CYS A 102 -6.80 6.38 3.58
C CYS A 102 -5.62 5.44 3.82
N SER A 103 -5.87 4.23 4.30
CA SER A 103 -4.82 3.28 4.66
C SER A 103 -5.24 1.83 4.43
N GLU A 104 -4.36 0.90 4.75
CA GLU A 104 -4.56 -0.56 4.76
C GLU A 104 -5.55 -1.05 3.69
N MET A 105 -5.02 -1.33 2.51
CA MET A 105 -5.85 -1.67 1.35
C MET A 105 -5.70 -3.13 0.94
N CYS A 106 -6.71 -3.61 0.25
CA CYS A 106 -6.69 -4.85 -0.52
C CYS A 106 -7.19 -4.56 -1.95
N LEU A 107 -6.55 -5.16 -2.94
CA LEU A 107 -6.89 -4.99 -4.34
C LEU A 107 -7.60 -6.23 -4.89
N LEU A 108 -8.78 -6.02 -5.45
CA LEU A 108 -9.56 -7.04 -6.13
C LEU A 108 -9.50 -6.78 -7.64
N ARG A 109 -9.01 -7.75 -8.39
CA ARG A 109 -9.18 -7.72 -9.84
C ARG A 109 -10.64 -7.99 -10.18
N LEU A 110 -11.24 -7.07 -10.90
CA LEU A 110 -12.61 -7.24 -11.39
C LEU A 110 -12.62 -8.07 -12.68
N PRO A 111 -13.70 -8.80 -12.96
CA PRO A 111 -13.86 -9.51 -14.23
C PRO A 111 -13.71 -8.54 -15.40
N ASP A 112 -12.99 -9.00 -16.43
CA ASP A 112 -12.81 -8.24 -17.66
C ASP A 112 -14.19 -8.05 -18.33
N ARG A 113 -14.65 -6.82 -18.42
CA ARG A 113 -15.74 -6.46 -19.31
C ARG A 113 -15.11 -6.07 -20.64
N GLU A 114 -15.69 -6.49 -21.74
CA GLU A 114 -15.36 -6.46 -23.17
C GLU A 114 -14.34 -5.43 -23.75
N LEU A 115 -13.65 -4.63 -22.97
CA LEU A 115 -12.77 -3.55 -23.40
C LEU A 115 -11.31 -3.65 -22.88
N GLY A 116 -10.81 -4.86 -22.68
CA GLY A 116 -9.37 -5.13 -22.77
C GLY A 116 -8.43 -4.63 -21.67
N ALA A 117 -8.83 -3.77 -20.75
CA ALA A 117 -7.97 -3.32 -19.66
C ALA A 117 -8.40 -3.92 -18.30
N PRO A 118 -7.47 -4.46 -17.51
CA PRO A 118 -7.81 -4.99 -16.19
C PRO A 118 -8.31 -3.87 -15.29
N ARG A 119 -9.49 -4.06 -14.71
CA ARG A 119 -10.06 -3.15 -13.72
C ARG A 119 -9.81 -3.70 -12.32
N TYR A 120 -9.53 -2.80 -11.41
CA TYR A 120 -9.31 -3.13 -10.02
C TYR A 120 -10.27 -2.36 -9.12
N ARG A 121 -10.72 -3.01 -8.07
CA ARG A 121 -11.36 -2.37 -6.93
C ARG A 121 -10.42 -2.44 -5.75
N MET A 122 -10.17 -1.29 -5.16
CA MET A 122 -9.47 -1.18 -3.89
C MET A 122 -10.50 -1.08 -2.78
N VAL A 123 -10.37 -1.92 -1.77
CA VAL A 123 -11.07 -1.79 -0.50
C VAL A 123 -10.05 -1.28 0.50
N TYR A 124 -10.34 -0.24 1.25
CA TYR A 124 -9.38 0.41 2.12
C TYR A 124 -10.00 0.89 3.43
N GLU A 125 -9.17 1.08 4.43
CA GLU A 125 -9.56 1.75 5.66
C GLU A 125 -9.60 3.26 5.45
N ALA A 126 -10.69 3.87 5.91
CA ALA A 126 -10.95 5.30 5.87
C ALA A 126 -11.17 5.85 7.27
N CYS A 127 -10.61 7.02 7.58
CA CYS A 127 -10.80 7.67 8.88
C CYS A 127 -11.02 9.17 8.73
N ASP A 128 -11.95 9.71 9.52
CA ASP A 128 -12.26 11.13 9.55
C ASP A 128 -11.42 11.95 10.54
N GLY A 129 -10.57 11.31 11.36
CA GLY A 129 -9.73 11.95 12.35
C GLY A 129 -8.24 11.95 12.05
N THR A 130 -7.56 13.08 12.29
CA THR A 130 -6.12 13.26 12.00
C THR A 130 -5.21 12.95 13.18
N ALA A 131 -5.74 12.94 14.41
CA ALA A 131 -4.90 12.89 15.60
C ALA A 131 -4.11 11.57 15.69
N PRO A 132 -2.87 11.59 16.24
CA PRO A 132 -2.13 10.41 16.61
C PRO A 132 -2.95 9.51 17.53
N GLY A 133 -2.74 8.21 17.48
CA GLY A 133 -3.46 7.24 18.32
C GLY A 133 -4.87 6.93 17.85
N HIS A 134 -5.10 7.02 16.53
CA HIS A 134 -6.32 6.53 15.89
C HIS A 134 -7.61 7.24 16.34
N ARG A 135 -7.54 8.51 16.64
CA ARG A 135 -8.75 9.30 16.87
C ARG A 135 -9.50 9.47 15.56
N GLY A 136 -10.81 9.40 15.65
CA GLY A 136 -11.74 9.41 14.53
C GLY A 136 -12.49 8.09 14.40
N VAL A 137 -13.46 8.06 13.50
CA VAL A 137 -14.24 6.85 13.20
C VAL A 137 -13.62 6.16 11.98
N TRP A 138 -13.23 4.91 12.18
CA TRP A 138 -12.71 4.06 11.13
C TRP A 138 -13.83 3.35 10.39
N ARG A 139 -13.73 3.29 9.09
CA ARG A 139 -14.72 2.69 8.19
C ARG A 139 -14.00 1.95 7.06
N VAL A 140 -14.72 1.06 6.42
CA VAL A 140 -14.29 0.45 5.16
C VAL A 140 -14.88 1.24 4.01
N ALA A 141 -14.04 1.66 3.09
CA ALA A 141 -14.42 2.36 1.87
C ALA A 141 -13.88 1.63 0.63
N SER A 142 -14.29 2.04 -0.56
CA SER A 142 -13.77 1.46 -1.79
C SER A 142 -13.59 2.50 -2.88
N ALA A 143 -12.58 2.27 -3.72
CA ALA A 143 -12.33 2.99 -4.96
C ALA A 143 -12.20 2.01 -6.12
N THR A 144 -12.55 2.43 -7.32
CA THR A 144 -12.41 1.61 -8.54
C THR A 144 -11.48 2.33 -9.51
N SER A 145 -10.56 1.60 -10.14
CA SER A 145 -9.71 2.21 -11.18
C SER A 145 -10.58 2.69 -12.34
N CYS A 146 -10.37 3.94 -12.76
CA CYS A 146 -10.83 4.42 -14.06
C CYS A 146 -9.90 3.85 -15.14
N VAL A 147 -10.45 3.41 -16.25
CA VAL A 147 -9.71 2.96 -17.43
C VAL A 147 -9.31 4.18 -18.25
#